data_21cd52bc86227427ff5a3ff192bb40de
#
_entry.id   21cd52bc86227427ff5a3ff192bb40de
#
_cell.length_a   1.000
_cell.length_b   1.000
_cell.length_c   1.000
_cell.angle_alpha   90.00
_cell.angle_beta   90.00
_cell.angle_gamma   90.00
#
_symmetry.space_group_name_H-M   'P 1'
#
loop_
_entity.id
_entity.type
_entity.pdbx_description
1 polymer ?
#
loop_
_entity_poly.entity_id
_entity_poly.type
_entity_poly.pdbx_seq_one_letter_code
_entity_poly.pdbx_strand_id
1 'polypeptide(L)'
;MIQQQSYLKVADNTGAKEIMSIRVLGGYRRRYANIGDVIVASVKKAAPGGTVKKGDVVKAVVVRSAKGLRRNDGTYIRFDENAAVIIRDDKNPRGTRIFGPVARELREKDYTKILSLAPEVL
;
A
#
# COMPACT_ATOMS: atom_id res chain seq x y z
N MET A 1 7.69 -8.67 6.15
CA MET A 1 6.25 -8.71 5.90
C MET A 1 5.52 -7.79 6.84
N ILE A 2 4.38 -7.33 6.41
CA ILE A 2 3.60 -6.35 7.15
C ILE A 2 2.58 -7.09 8.02
N GLN A 3 2.55 -6.77 9.30
CA GLN A 3 1.64 -7.37 10.26
C GLN A 3 0.93 -6.27 11.05
N GLN A 4 0.09 -6.64 11.99
CA GLN A 4 -0.54 -5.66 12.89
C GLN A 4 0.52 -4.80 13.56
N GLN A 5 0.24 -3.51 13.67
CA GLN A 5 1.11 -2.48 14.26
C GLN A 5 2.39 -2.18 13.45
N SER A 6 2.52 -2.70 12.26
CA SER A 6 3.59 -2.28 11.35
C SER A 6 3.32 -0.87 10.82
N TYR A 7 4.35 -0.05 10.72
CA TYR A 7 4.26 1.28 10.14
C TYR A 7 4.68 1.23 8.67
N LEU A 8 3.94 1.95 7.83
CA LEU A 8 4.22 2.04 6.40
C LEU A 8 4.20 3.50 5.98
N LYS A 9 5.01 3.82 4.99
CA LYS A 9 4.91 5.10 4.31
C LYS A 9 3.73 5.08 3.33
N VAL A 10 3.18 6.25 3.07
CA VAL A 10 2.09 6.40 2.11
C VAL A 10 2.67 6.95 0.82
N ALA A 11 2.45 6.24 -0.28
CA ALA A 11 3.05 6.55 -1.58
C ALA A 11 2.12 7.34 -2.49
N ASP A 12 1.20 8.10 -1.93
CA ASP A 12 0.25 8.90 -2.71
C ASP A 12 0.12 10.33 -2.18
N ASN A 13 -0.68 11.13 -2.87
CA ASN A 13 -0.88 12.55 -2.55
C ASN A 13 -2.17 12.83 -1.78
N THR A 14 -2.69 11.86 -1.03
CA THR A 14 -3.88 12.06 -0.20
C THR A 14 -3.64 12.96 1.01
N GLY A 15 -2.38 13.21 1.32
CA GLY A 15 -1.99 13.98 2.51
C GLY A 15 -1.47 13.10 3.64
N ALA A 16 -1.85 11.84 3.71
CA ALA A 16 -1.29 10.92 4.68
C ALA A 16 0.18 10.66 4.37
N LYS A 17 1.02 10.65 5.40
CA LYS A 17 2.46 10.40 5.26
C LYS A 17 2.86 9.06 5.83
N GLU A 18 2.24 8.66 6.93
CA GLU A 18 2.56 7.41 7.61
C GLU A 18 1.30 6.80 8.18
N ILE A 19 1.16 5.50 8.00
CA ILE A 19 0.02 4.73 8.52
C ILE A 19 0.53 3.54 9.33
N MET A 20 -0.31 3.07 10.25
CA MET A 20 -0.04 1.88 11.06
C MET A 20 -1.07 0.82 10.73
N SER A 21 -0.61 -0.38 10.37
CA SER A 21 -1.50 -1.49 10.08
C SER A 21 -2.25 -1.92 11.33
N ILE A 22 -3.57 -1.95 11.24
CA ILE A 22 -4.44 -2.46 12.31
C ILE A 22 -4.79 -3.91 12.04
N ARG A 23 -5.10 -4.25 10.80
CA ARG A 23 -5.56 -5.58 10.43
C ARG A 23 -5.21 -5.89 8.98
N VAL A 24 -4.90 -7.15 8.71
CA VAL A 24 -4.69 -7.64 7.35
C VAL A 24 -5.98 -8.29 6.87
N LEU A 25 -6.50 -7.82 5.73
CA LEU A 25 -7.71 -8.36 5.12
C LEU A 25 -7.37 -9.51 4.18
N GLY A 26 -8.38 -10.28 3.79
CA GLY A 26 -8.24 -11.28 2.73
C GLY A 26 -8.21 -12.72 3.18
N GLY A 27 -8.72 -13.03 4.37
CA GLY A 27 -8.85 -14.42 4.80
C GLY A 27 -8.95 -14.58 6.29
N TYR A 28 -9.39 -15.77 6.69
CA TYR A 28 -9.51 -16.11 8.09
C TYR A 28 -8.12 -16.24 8.73
N ARG A 29 -7.90 -15.54 9.84
CA ARG A 29 -6.63 -15.55 10.62
C ARG A 29 -5.41 -15.12 9.79
N ARG A 30 -5.59 -14.26 8.83
CA ARG A 30 -4.45 -13.78 8.06
C ARG A 30 -3.57 -12.88 8.93
N ARG A 31 -2.27 -13.21 9.02
CA ARG A 31 -1.31 -12.50 9.90
C ARG A 31 -0.46 -11.48 9.17
N TYR A 32 -0.12 -11.75 7.92
CA TYR A 32 0.88 -10.96 7.20
C TYR A 32 0.34 -10.48 5.89
N ALA A 33 0.68 -9.25 5.53
CA ALA A 33 0.41 -8.69 4.23
C ALA A 33 1.70 -8.60 3.42
N ASN A 34 1.58 -8.84 2.13
CA ASN A 34 2.66 -8.61 1.17
C ASN A 34 2.12 -7.72 0.05
N ILE A 35 2.93 -7.50 -1.00
CA ILE A 35 2.55 -6.64 -2.12
C ILE A 35 1.23 -7.11 -2.73
N GLY A 36 0.32 -6.18 -2.90
CA GLY A 36 -1.03 -6.45 -3.43
C GLY A 36 -2.08 -6.81 -2.40
N ASP A 37 -1.69 -6.99 -1.14
CA ASP A 37 -2.65 -7.27 -0.07
C ASP A 37 -3.22 -5.99 0.50
N VAL A 38 -4.47 -6.06 0.96
CA VAL A 38 -5.18 -4.92 1.54
C VAL A 38 -5.09 -4.98 3.05
N ILE A 39 -4.80 -3.83 3.66
CA ILE A 39 -4.79 -3.68 5.11
C ILE A 39 -5.76 -2.59 5.52
N VAL A 40 -6.27 -2.70 6.75
CA VAL A 40 -6.93 -1.59 7.45
C VAL A 40 -5.87 -0.90 8.29
N ALA A 41 -5.77 0.40 8.17
CA ALA A 41 -4.71 1.16 8.83
C ALA A 41 -5.23 2.45 9.45
N SER A 42 -4.53 2.91 10.47
CA SER A 42 -4.77 4.20 11.10
C SER A 42 -3.71 5.19 10.63
N VAL A 43 -4.14 6.38 10.25
CA VAL A 43 -3.24 7.44 9.80
C VAL A 43 -2.54 8.05 11.02
N LYS A 44 -1.22 7.95 11.06
CA LYS A 44 -0.41 8.45 12.18
C LYS A 44 0.21 9.80 11.91
N LYS A 45 0.54 10.09 10.65
CA LYS A 45 1.05 11.40 10.22
C LYS A 45 0.36 11.81 8.93
N ALA A 46 -0.09 13.05 8.88
CA ALA A 46 -0.76 13.58 7.69
C ALA A 46 -0.46 15.07 7.56
N ALA A 47 -0.41 15.55 6.32
CA ALA A 47 -0.28 16.97 6.03
C ALA A 47 -1.61 17.68 6.29
N PRO A 48 -1.59 18.92 6.81
CA PRO A 48 -2.83 19.70 6.97
C PRO A 48 -3.49 19.95 5.62
N GLY A 49 -4.81 19.88 5.59
CA GLY A 49 -5.59 20.18 4.40
C GLY A 49 -5.68 19.04 3.38
N GLY A 50 -5.15 17.87 3.67
CA GLY A 50 -5.28 16.71 2.78
C GLY A 50 -6.64 16.05 2.86
N THR A 51 -6.93 15.14 1.93
CA THR A 51 -8.16 14.35 1.91
C THR A 51 -8.28 13.43 3.12
N VAL A 52 -7.15 13.01 3.65
CA VAL A 52 -7.06 12.10 4.79
C VAL A 52 -6.36 12.81 5.94
N LYS A 53 -6.93 12.67 7.13
CA LYS A 53 -6.44 13.36 8.33
C LYS A 53 -5.85 12.36 9.32
N LYS A 54 -4.99 12.88 10.20
CA LYS A 54 -4.44 12.08 11.30
C LYS A 54 -5.57 11.49 12.16
N GLY A 55 -5.45 10.21 12.45
CA GLY A 55 -6.45 9.48 13.22
C GLY A 55 -7.51 8.77 12.39
N ASP A 56 -7.61 9.05 11.09
CA ASP A 56 -8.55 8.37 10.23
C ASP A 56 -8.20 6.89 10.08
N VAL A 57 -9.22 6.06 9.97
CA VAL A 57 -9.06 4.64 9.65
C VAL A 57 -9.36 4.45 8.17
N VAL A 58 -8.42 3.89 7.44
CA VAL A 58 -8.49 3.76 5.99
C VAL A 58 -8.11 2.36 5.54
N LYS A 59 -8.53 2.00 4.33
CA LYS A 59 -8.03 0.81 3.64
C LYS A 59 -6.88 1.21 2.74
N ALA A 60 -5.85 0.37 2.69
CA ALA A 60 -4.68 0.61 1.87
C ALA A 60 -4.19 -0.70 1.25
N VAL A 61 -3.62 -0.60 0.05
CA VAL A 61 -2.98 -1.74 -0.60
C VAL A 61 -1.48 -1.57 -0.51
N VAL A 62 -0.77 -2.63 -0.16
CA VAL A 62 0.68 -2.62 -0.07
C VAL A 62 1.27 -2.63 -1.48
N VAL A 63 2.06 -1.61 -1.80
CA VAL A 63 2.68 -1.46 -3.13
C VAL A 63 4.18 -1.73 -3.12
N ARG A 64 4.82 -1.61 -1.96
CA ARG A 64 6.24 -1.90 -1.77
C ARG A 64 6.44 -2.65 -0.46
N SER A 65 7.40 -3.58 -0.45
CA SER A 65 7.76 -4.33 0.75
C SER A 65 9.27 -4.47 0.85
N ALA A 66 9.82 -4.15 2.01
CA ALA A 66 11.27 -4.31 2.26
C ALA A 66 11.68 -5.78 2.27
N LYS A 67 10.80 -6.68 2.66
CA LYS A 67 11.08 -8.12 2.57
C LYS A 67 11.04 -8.60 1.12
N GLY A 68 10.19 -8.00 0.29
CA GLY A 68 10.08 -8.33 -1.12
C GLY A 68 9.29 -9.58 -1.40
N LEU A 69 9.35 -10.02 -2.63
CA LEU A 69 8.69 -11.24 -3.04
C LEU A 69 9.47 -11.95 -4.15
N ARG A 70 9.28 -13.25 -4.23
CA ARG A 70 9.86 -14.09 -5.25
C ARG A 70 8.88 -14.23 -6.40
N ARG A 71 9.36 -14.00 -7.62
CA ARG A 71 8.54 -14.13 -8.81
C ARG A 71 8.64 -15.54 -9.40
N ASN A 72 7.65 -15.91 -10.21
CA ASN A 72 7.56 -17.25 -10.80
C ASN A 72 8.72 -17.53 -11.77
N ASP A 73 9.33 -16.51 -12.35
CA ASP A 73 10.48 -16.64 -13.26
C ASP A 73 11.81 -16.81 -12.54
N GLY A 74 11.80 -16.91 -11.22
CA GLY A 74 13.01 -17.07 -10.41
C GLY A 74 13.65 -15.78 -9.98
N THR A 75 13.17 -14.63 -10.43
CA THR A 75 13.68 -13.34 -9.97
C THR A 75 13.10 -12.96 -8.61
N TYR A 76 13.75 -12.02 -7.95
CA TYR A 76 13.34 -11.55 -6.64
C TYR A 76 13.31 -10.03 -6.65
N ILE A 77 12.23 -9.44 -6.13
CA ILE A 77 12.11 -8.00 -6.02
C ILE A 77 12.04 -7.57 -4.57
N ARG A 78 12.82 -6.56 -4.20
CA ARG A 78 12.80 -5.95 -2.87
C ARG A 78 12.86 -4.44 -3.00
N PHE A 79 12.26 -3.78 -2.04
CA PHE A 79 12.27 -2.32 -1.95
C PHE A 79 12.97 -1.88 -0.67
N ASP A 80 13.39 -0.62 -0.62
CA ASP A 80 14.07 -0.07 0.56
C ASP A 80 13.13 0.14 1.75
N GLU A 81 11.83 0.21 1.49
CA GLU A 81 10.85 0.52 2.52
C GLU A 81 9.51 -0.17 2.24
N ASN A 82 8.68 -0.24 3.28
CA ASN A 82 7.30 -0.66 3.13
C ASN A 82 6.46 0.56 2.80
N ALA A 83 5.63 0.46 1.77
CA ALA A 83 4.75 1.55 1.38
C ALA A 83 3.41 1.03 0.92
N ALA A 84 2.38 1.86 1.11
CA ALA A 84 1.02 1.53 0.74
C ALA A 84 0.36 2.73 0.07
N VAL A 85 -0.71 2.45 -0.68
CA VAL A 85 -1.55 3.45 -1.33
C VAL A 85 -2.95 3.35 -0.72
N ILE A 86 -3.51 4.47 -0.30
CA ILE A 86 -4.85 4.50 0.27
C ILE A 86 -5.87 4.29 -0.84
N ILE A 87 -6.78 3.36 -0.65
CA ILE A 87 -7.78 2.97 -1.65
C ILE A 87 -9.20 3.15 -1.12
N ARG A 88 -10.13 3.20 -2.06
CA ARG A 88 -11.57 3.13 -1.79
C ARG A 88 -12.01 1.68 -1.75
N ASP A 89 -13.27 1.45 -1.38
CA ASP A 89 -13.83 0.09 -1.33
C ASP A 89 -13.86 -0.58 -2.71
N ASP A 90 -13.88 0.20 -3.79
CA ASP A 90 -13.91 -0.29 -5.17
C ASP A 90 -12.51 -0.54 -5.75
N LYS A 91 -11.48 -0.56 -4.92
CA LYS A 91 -10.07 -0.75 -5.30
C LYS A 91 -9.45 0.41 -6.09
N ASN A 92 -10.12 1.53 -6.20
CA ASN A 92 -9.55 2.72 -6.83
C ASN A 92 -8.77 3.53 -5.81
N PRO A 93 -7.62 4.13 -6.20
CA PRO A 93 -6.86 4.96 -5.28
C PRO A 93 -7.65 6.23 -4.94
N ARG A 94 -7.52 6.69 -3.69
CA ARG A 94 -8.13 7.94 -3.26
C ARG A 94 -7.37 9.16 -3.77
N GLY A 95 -6.07 9.01 -3.95
CA GLY A 95 -5.24 10.07 -4.49
C GLY A 95 -5.21 10.08 -6.01
N THR A 96 -4.60 11.11 -6.56
CA THR A 96 -4.47 11.29 -8.01
C THR A 96 -3.04 11.05 -8.52
N ARG A 97 -2.07 10.91 -7.61
CA ARG A 97 -0.66 10.67 -7.95
C ARG A 97 -0.07 9.60 -7.04
N ILE A 98 0.83 8.84 -7.61
CA ILE A 98 1.61 7.83 -6.88
C ILE A 98 3.08 8.25 -6.93
N PHE A 99 3.78 8.13 -5.80
CA PHE A 99 5.19 8.48 -5.67
C PHE A 99 6.05 7.22 -5.58
N GLY A 100 7.13 7.21 -6.34
CA GLY A 100 8.09 6.12 -6.34
C GLY A 100 7.62 4.88 -7.08
N PRO A 101 8.45 3.84 -7.11
CA PRO A 101 8.13 2.62 -7.85
C PRO A 101 7.07 1.77 -7.16
N VAL A 102 6.32 1.02 -7.95
CA VAL A 102 5.40 -0.01 -7.46
C VAL A 102 5.70 -1.33 -8.14
N ALA A 103 5.31 -2.43 -7.52
CA ALA A 103 5.52 -3.75 -8.10
C ALA A 103 4.44 -4.07 -9.13
N ARG A 104 4.82 -4.71 -10.23
CA ARG A 104 3.88 -5.08 -11.30
C ARG A 104 2.87 -6.15 -10.91
N GLU A 105 3.08 -6.85 -9.80
CA GLU A 105 2.15 -7.84 -9.27
C GLU A 105 0.77 -7.26 -8.94
N LEU A 106 0.67 -5.95 -8.80
CA LEU A 106 -0.62 -5.29 -8.58
C LEU A 106 -1.59 -5.49 -9.76
N ARG A 107 -1.08 -5.73 -10.97
CA ARG A 107 -1.93 -5.99 -12.14
C ARG A 107 -2.76 -7.25 -11.96
N GLU A 108 -2.18 -8.29 -11.39
CA GLU A 108 -2.84 -9.57 -11.16
C GLU A 108 -3.97 -9.46 -10.15
N LYS A 109 -3.94 -8.44 -9.32
CA LYS A 109 -4.93 -8.22 -8.27
C LYS A 109 -5.89 -7.06 -8.60
N ASP A 110 -5.95 -6.65 -9.86
CA ASP A 110 -6.89 -5.67 -10.40
C ASP A 110 -6.66 -4.23 -9.92
N TYR A 111 -5.41 -3.89 -9.61
CA TYR A 111 -5.03 -2.51 -9.25
C TYR A 111 -4.43 -1.77 -10.45
N THR A 112 -5.07 -1.90 -11.61
CA THR A 112 -4.56 -1.31 -12.86
C THR A 112 -4.49 0.21 -12.81
N LYS A 113 -5.41 0.85 -12.10
CA LYS A 113 -5.40 2.31 -11.99
C LYS A 113 -4.19 2.80 -11.20
N ILE A 114 -3.80 2.10 -10.15
CA ILE A 114 -2.58 2.41 -9.40
C ILE A 114 -1.36 2.28 -10.32
N LEU A 115 -1.29 1.23 -11.11
CA LEU A 115 -0.18 1.03 -12.04
C LEU A 115 -0.11 2.14 -13.10
N SER A 116 -1.26 2.62 -13.58
CA SER A 116 -1.28 3.69 -14.58
C SER A 116 -0.83 5.04 -14.01
N LEU A 117 -1.02 5.25 -12.71
CA LEU A 117 -0.61 6.49 -12.05
C LEU A 117 0.83 6.43 -11.54
N ALA A 118 1.43 5.26 -11.44
CA ALA A 118 2.76 5.11 -10.89
C ALA A 118 3.82 5.59 -11.89
N PRO A 119 4.86 6.31 -11.42
CA PRO A 119 5.93 6.78 -12.30
C PRO A 119 6.82 5.65 -12.79
N GLU A 120 6.90 4.57 -12.06
CA GLU A 120 7.73 3.42 -12.40
C GLU A 120 7.09 2.13 -11.89
N VAL A 121 7.05 1.12 -12.76
CA VAL A 121 6.52 -0.20 -12.41
C VAL A 121 7.64 -1.23 -12.54
N LEU A 122 8.01 -1.84 -11.45
CA LEU A 122 9.07 -2.84 -11.37
C LEU A 122 8.47 -4.22 -11.15
#